data_8e139621828b4cdfcbc0105cb0d69529
#
_entry.id   8e139621828b4cdfcbc0105cb0d69529
#
_cell.length_a   1.000
_cell.length_b   1.000
_cell.length_c   1.000
_cell.angle_alpha   90.00
_cell.angle_beta   90.00
_cell.angle_gamma   90.00
#
_symmetry.space_group_name_H-M   'P 1'
#
loop_
_entity.id
_entity.type
_entity.pdbx_description
1 polymer ?
#
loop_
_entity_poly.entity_id
_entity_poly.type
_entity_poly.pdbx_seq_one_letter_code
_entity_poly.pdbx_strand_id
1 'polypeptide(L)'
;YIDFPMSRNAKDFIALEKIKEALNDTKNENVYCIYLTGAEPMTHPEFNSILRLCLKRCNVCICTNGSFLNEKKVRFLKKVEDEGWVNKTENQIFFKLSLAHYNELESDKVRYRGNYRQTIFALKTLGRYNFNSVLSIQNFYNLDKAEILKEFGRIFQEQDIKNTDIQISLSYPNFDDENFAKPAKKTDCMYGRILTQKGVYACPFLANDYRGRVGSSFADYSKTFCAETDFCATCSKNDGCMFSIG
;
A
#
# COMPACT_ATOMS: atom_id res chain seq x y z
N TYR A 1 10.81 -6.85 5.00
CA TYR A 1 10.14 -8.01 4.41
C TYR A 1 9.23 -8.55 5.49
N ILE A 2 7.96 -8.33 5.34
CA ILE A 2 7.03 -9.00 6.22
C ILE A 2 6.80 -10.33 5.54
N ASP A 3 7.32 -11.39 6.12
CA ASP A 3 6.98 -12.76 5.74
C ASP A 3 5.52 -13.00 6.18
N PHE A 4 4.61 -12.35 5.45
CA PHE A 4 3.25 -12.80 5.57
C PHE A 4 3.18 -14.21 4.97
N PRO A 5 2.45 -15.12 5.59
CA PRO A 5 2.00 -16.33 4.95
C PRO A 5 0.93 -16.01 3.89
N MET A 6 1.13 -14.91 3.14
CA MET A 6 0.39 -14.69 1.92
C MET A 6 0.90 -15.75 0.96
N SER A 7 0.05 -16.71 0.66
CA SER A 7 0.37 -17.69 -0.37
C SER A 7 0.79 -16.88 -1.59
N ARG A 8 2.08 -16.93 -1.91
CA ARG A 8 2.66 -16.29 -3.11
C ARG A 8 2.20 -17.06 -4.37
N ASN A 9 1.03 -17.64 -4.31
CA ASN A 9 0.41 -18.24 -5.46
C ASN A 9 0.07 -17.09 -6.39
N ALA A 10 0.90 -16.90 -7.41
CA ALA A 10 0.72 -15.89 -8.46
C ALA A 10 -0.63 -16.04 -9.21
N LYS A 11 -1.49 -16.92 -8.77
CA LYS A 11 -2.81 -17.23 -9.32
C LYS A 11 -3.99 -16.85 -8.41
N ASP A 12 -3.75 -16.40 -7.18
CA ASP A 12 -4.81 -15.98 -6.26
C ASP A 12 -5.21 -14.52 -6.49
N PHE A 13 -5.58 -14.19 -7.72
CA PHE A 13 -6.16 -12.89 -8.03
C PHE A 13 -7.59 -12.80 -7.49
N ILE A 14 -7.92 -11.64 -6.94
CA ILE A 14 -9.30 -11.34 -6.60
C ILE A 14 -10.14 -11.20 -7.87
N ALA A 15 -11.28 -11.87 -7.93
CA ALA A 15 -12.16 -11.79 -9.10
C ALA A 15 -12.72 -10.37 -9.28
N LEU A 16 -12.77 -9.88 -10.52
CA LEU A 16 -13.32 -8.56 -10.84
C LEU A 16 -14.76 -8.40 -10.34
N GLU A 17 -15.58 -9.44 -10.44
CA GLU A 17 -16.97 -9.41 -9.97
C GLU A 17 -17.04 -9.18 -8.46
N LYS A 18 -16.17 -9.79 -7.69
CA LYS A 18 -16.10 -9.57 -6.24
C LYS A 18 -15.74 -8.12 -5.89
N ILE A 19 -14.90 -7.47 -6.70
CA ILE A 19 -14.61 -6.04 -6.55
C ILE A 19 -15.83 -5.20 -6.88
N LYS A 20 -16.57 -5.51 -7.94
CA LYS A 20 -17.82 -4.82 -8.30
C LYS A 20 -18.86 -4.93 -7.19
N GLU A 21 -19.05 -6.12 -6.64
CA GLU A 21 -19.93 -6.37 -5.49
C GLU A 21 -19.53 -5.48 -4.32
N ALA A 22 -18.24 -5.49 -3.93
CA ALA A 22 -17.74 -4.69 -2.82
C ALA A 22 -17.95 -3.18 -3.03
N LEU A 23 -17.74 -2.67 -4.24
CA LEU A 23 -18.00 -1.27 -4.58
C LEU A 23 -19.48 -0.92 -4.50
N ASN A 24 -20.38 -1.85 -4.88
CA ASN A 24 -21.82 -1.67 -4.74
C ASN A 24 -22.26 -1.73 -3.26
N ASP A 25 -21.76 -2.68 -2.49
CA ASP A 25 -22.11 -2.84 -1.07
C ASP A 25 -21.71 -1.60 -0.26
N THR A 26 -20.58 -0.98 -0.61
CA THR A 26 -20.06 0.22 0.07
C THR A 26 -20.51 1.54 -0.58
N LYS A 27 -21.46 1.53 -1.51
CA LYS A 27 -21.86 2.74 -2.27
C LYS A 27 -22.32 3.91 -1.39
N ASN A 28 -22.92 3.63 -0.24
CA ASN A 28 -23.41 4.62 0.72
C ASN A 28 -22.38 4.92 1.83
N GLU A 29 -21.19 4.34 1.78
CA GLU A 29 -20.13 4.59 2.74
C GLU A 29 -19.21 5.71 2.23
N ASN A 30 -18.65 6.48 3.15
CA ASN A 30 -17.67 7.51 2.81
C ASN A 30 -16.29 6.88 2.62
N VAL A 31 -16.00 6.42 1.41
CA VAL A 31 -14.70 5.83 1.05
C VAL A 31 -13.82 6.93 0.47
N TYR A 32 -12.77 7.31 1.19
CA TYR A 32 -11.84 8.35 0.77
C TYR A 32 -10.84 7.87 -0.29
N CYS A 33 -10.29 6.67 -0.11
CA CYS A 33 -9.29 6.12 -1.00
C CYS A 33 -9.34 4.59 -1.04
N ILE A 34 -9.16 4.01 -2.21
CA ILE A 34 -9.01 2.56 -2.40
C ILE A 34 -7.54 2.24 -2.66
N TYR A 35 -6.97 1.36 -1.83
CA TYR A 35 -5.61 0.88 -1.98
C TYR A 35 -5.58 -0.41 -2.79
N LEU A 36 -4.95 -0.37 -3.96
CA LEU A 36 -4.65 -1.56 -4.75
C LEU A 36 -3.30 -2.10 -4.28
N THR A 37 -3.33 -3.23 -3.61
CA THR A 37 -2.16 -3.86 -2.99
C THR A 37 -2.16 -5.37 -3.21
N GLY A 38 -1.13 -6.04 -2.74
CA GLY A 38 -0.92 -7.47 -2.89
C GLY A 38 0.57 -7.75 -3.05
N ALA A 39 0.97 -8.80 -3.78
CA ALA A 39 2.38 -8.98 -4.14
C ALA A 39 2.82 -7.86 -5.09
N GLU A 40 2.15 -7.72 -6.23
CA GLU A 40 2.28 -6.60 -7.17
C GLU A 40 0.94 -6.42 -7.90
N PRO A 41 0.17 -5.35 -7.61
CA PRO A 41 -1.19 -5.22 -8.15
C PRO A 41 -1.24 -5.11 -9.67
N MET A 42 -0.21 -4.56 -10.30
CA MET A 42 -0.16 -4.41 -11.76
C MET A 42 0.06 -5.72 -12.52
N THR A 43 0.30 -6.84 -11.83
CA THR A 43 0.29 -8.19 -12.44
C THR A 43 -1.11 -8.76 -12.63
N HIS A 44 -2.12 -8.14 -12.01
CA HIS A 44 -3.50 -8.61 -12.16
C HIS A 44 -3.94 -8.51 -13.63
N PRO A 45 -4.48 -9.58 -14.24
CA PRO A 45 -4.86 -9.56 -15.66
C PRO A 45 -5.89 -8.48 -16.00
N GLU A 46 -6.79 -8.17 -15.07
CA GLU A 46 -7.83 -7.17 -15.22
C GLU A 46 -7.50 -5.84 -14.52
N PHE A 47 -6.23 -5.59 -14.17
CA PHE A 47 -5.80 -4.40 -13.43
C PHE A 47 -6.38 -3.10 -13.99
N ASN A 48 -6.36 -2.93 -15.31
CA ASN A 48 -6.84 -1.70 -15.96
C ASN A 48 -8.35 -1.49 -15.79
N SER A 49 -9.14 -2.55 -15.76
CA SER A 49 -10.59 -2.52 -15.51
C SER A 49 -10.87 -2.19 -14.04
N ILE A 50 -10.14 -2.84 -13.13
CA ILE A 50 -10.23 -2.61 -11.69
C ILE A 50 -9.89 -1.15 -11.37
N LEU A 51 -8.78 -0.63 -11.89
CA LEU A 51 -8.36 0.75 -11.67
C LEU A 51 -9.45 1.75 -12.08
N ARG A 52 -10.02 1.59 -13.28
CA ARG A 52 -11.12 2.47 -13.76
C ARG A 52 -12.36 2.38 -12.90
N LEU A 53 -12.73 1.18 -12.44
CA LEU A 53 -13.88 1.00 -11.54
C LEU A 53 -13.65 1.70 -10.20
N CYS A 54 -12.48 1.53 -9.62
CA CYS A 54 -12.13 2.18 -8.36
C CYS A 54 -12.07 3.71 -8.49
N LEU A 55 -11.48 4.23 -9.58
CA LEU A 55 -11.41 5.68 -9.84
C LEU A 55 -12.79 6.33 -10.06
N LYS A 56 -13.78 5.60 -10.53
CA LYS A 56 -15.17 6.12 -10.58
C LYS A 56 -15.74 6.33 -9.19
N ARG A 57 -15.21 5.67 -8.18
CA ARG A 57 -15.72 5.70 -6.80
C ARG A 57 -15.02 6.73 -5.94
N CYS A 58 -13.69 6.74 -5.92
CA CYS A 58 -12.84 7.62 -5.11
C CYS A 58 -11.40 7.61 -5.62
N ASN A 59 -10.52 8.31 -4.91
CA ASN A 59 -9.07 8.24 -5.16
C ASN A 59 -8.55 6.81 -5.08
N VAL A 60 -7.49 6.51 -5.82
CA VAL A 60 -6.85 5.19 -5.82
C VAL A 60 -5.37 5.32 -5.50
N CYS A 61 -4.90 4.56 -4.51
CA CYS A 61 -3.48 4.43 -4.21
C CYS A 61 -2.98 3.07 -4.69
N ILE A 62 -1.99 3.07 -5.58
CA ILE A 62 -1.34 1.86 -6.08
C ILE A 62 -0.09 1.58 -5.25
N CYS A 63 -0.14 0.54 -4.41
CA CYS A 63 1.01 0.09 -3.62
C CYS A 63 1.84 -0.89 -4.45
N THR A 64 3.01 -0.48 -4.89
CA THR A 64 3.81 -1.21 -5.88
C THR A 64 5.30 -1.27 -5.53
N ASN A 65 5.98 -2.28 -6.03
CA ASN A 65 7.44 -2.37 -5.99
C ASN A 65 8.11 -1.57 -7.13
N GLY A 66 7.34 -0.92 -7.99
CA GLY A 66 7.83 -0.11 -9.10
C GLY A 66 8.20 -0.89 -10.37
N SER A 67 8.18 -2.23 -10.35
CA SER A 67 8.66 -3.05 -11.48
C SER A 67 7.92 -2.84 -12.81
N PHE A 68 6.68 -2.39 -12.73
CA PHE A 68 5.85 -2.12 -13.90
C PHE A 68 5.80 -0.63 -14.30
N LEU A 69 6.44 0.26 -13.54
CA LEU A 69 6.37 1.71 -13.77
C LEU A 69 7.43 2.19 -14.77
N ASN A 70 7.37 1.69 -16.00
CA ASN A 70 8.11 2.27 -17.12
C ASN A 70 7.32 3.46 -17.73
N GLU A 71 8.00 4.21 -18.61
CA GLU A 71 7.44 5.40 -19.28
C GLU A 71 6.08 5.13 -19.97
N LYS A 72 5.99 4.00 -20.67
CA LYS A 72 4.77 3.59 -21.38
C LYS A 72 3.61 3.35 -20.42
N LYS A 73 3.88 2.66 -19.31
CA LYS A 73 2.85 2.36 -18.29
C LYS A 73 2.42 3.62 -17.55
N VAL A 74 3.34 4.48 -17.16
CA VAL A 74 3.03 5.74 -16.45
C VAL A 74 2.20 6.67 -17.34
N ARG A 75 2.55 6.82 -18.62
CA ARG A 75 1.75 7.57 -19.59
C ARG A 75 0.33 7.01 -19.73
N PHE A 76 0.20 5.69 -19.79
CA PHE A 76 -1.10 5.04 -19.82
C PHE A 76 -1.94 5.34 -18.56
N LEU A 77 -1.31 5.25 -17.37
CA LEU A 77 -1.98 5.56 -16.10
C LEU A 77 -2.45 7.02 -16.05
N LYS A 78 -1.62 7.95 -16.56
CA LYS A 78 -2.01 9.37 -16.67
C LYS A 78 -3.24 9.55 -17.57
N LYS A 79 -3.25 8.88 -18.72
CA LYS A 79 -4.43 8.89 -19.59
C LYS A 79 -5.67 8.36 -18.89
N VAL A 80 -5.55 7.28 -18.08
CA VAL A 80 -6.68 6.74 -17.31
C VAL A 80 -7.20 7.73 -16.26
N GLU A 81 -6.30 8.45 -15.59
CA GLU A 81 -6.67 9.51 -14.65
C GLU A 81 -7.40 10.65 -15.39
N ASP A 82 -6.85 11.13 -16.49
CA ASP A 82 -7.41 12.21 -17.30
C ASP A 82 -8.79 11.83 -17.91
N GLU A 83 -9.02 10.55 -18.24
CA GLU A 83 -10.35 10.06 -18.65
C GLU A 83 -11.42 10.30 -17.56
N GLY A 84 -11.04 10.21 -16.29
CA GLY A 84 -11.89 10.52 -15.14
C GLY A 84 -12.31 12.00 -15.11
N TRP A 85 -11.37 12.92 -15.35
CA TRP A 85 -11.65 14.36 -15.37
C TRP A 85 -12.66 14.75 -16.45
N VAL A 86 -12.56 14.14 -17.64
CA VAL A 86 -13.56 14.32 -18.71
C VAL A 86 -14.95 13.87 -18.27
N ASN A 87 -15.03 12.84 -17.42
CA ASN A 87 -16.27 12.30 -16.86
C ASN A 87 -16.70 12.97 -15.53
N LYS A 88 -16.10 14.10 -15.17
CA LYS A 88 -16.39 14.89 -13.95
C LYS A 88 -16.12 14.16 -12.63
N THR A 89 -15.21 13.18 -12.62
CA THR A 89 -14.67 12.64 -11.39
C THR A 89 -13.28 13.25 -11.18
N GLU A 90 -13.08 14.00 -10.11
CA GLU A 90 -11.79 14.64 -9.77
C GLU A 90 -10.86 13.65 -9.02
N ASN A 91 -11.16 12.36 -9.09
CA ASN A 91 -10.40 11.34 -8.39
C ASN A 91 -9.01 11.14 -9.01
N GLN A 92 -8.03 10.98 -8.17
CA GLN A 92 -6.62 10.92 -8.54
C GLN A 92 -6.01 9.54 -8.27
N ILE A 93 -4.93 9.25 -8.99
CA ILE A 93 -4.07 8.10 -8.75
C ILE A 93 -2.87 8.55 -7.93
N PHE A 94 -2.69 7.91 -6.78
CA PHE A 94 -1.50 8.04 -5.94
C PHE A 94 -0.65 6.77 -6.04
N PHE A 95 0.63 6.90 -5.72
CA PHE A 95 1.52 5.75 -5.70
C PHE A 95 2.20 5.63 -4.34
N LYS A 96 2.30 4.41 -3.86
CA LYS A 96 3.10 4.08 -2.69
C LYS A 96 4.15 3.06 -3.08
N LEU A 97 5.41 3.50 -3.11
CA LEU A 97 6.55 2.66 -3.45
C LEU A 97 7.33 2.31 -2.19
N SER A 98 7.95 1.16 -2.17
CA SER A 98 8.65 0.69 -0.98
C SER A 98 10.13 0.51 -1.23
N LEU A 99 10.95 1.10 -0.35
CA LEU A 99 12.39 0.83 -0.21
C LEU A 99 12.71 0.44 1.24
N ALA A 100 13.90 -0.12 1.44
CA ALA A 100 14.36 -0.51 2.76
C ALA A 100 15.49 0.41 3.28
N HIS A 101 16.24 1.05 2.39
CA HIS A 101 17.41 1.85 2.76
C HIS A 101 17.76 2.88 1.68
N TYR A 102 18.39 4.00 2.04
CA TYR A 102 18.91 5.00 1.08
C TYR A 102 20.18 4.53 0.34
N ASN A 103 20.90 3.54 0.87
CA ASN A 103 22.00 2.90 0.16
C ASN A 103 21.47 1.74 -0.69
N GLU A 104 21.87 1.69 -1.97
CA GLU A 104 21.43 0.68 -2.93
C GLU A 104 21.71 -0.75 -2.46
N LEU A 105 22.95 -1.03 -2.03
CA LEU A 105 23.33 -2.38 -1.63
C LEU A 105 22.56 -2.87 -0.40
N GLU A 106 22.35 -2.00 0.58
CA GLU A 106 21.60 -2.33 1.79
C GLU A 106 20.11 -2.51 1.49
N SER A 107 19.55 -1.67 0.64
CA SER A 107 18.15 -1.82 0.20
C SER A 107 17.92 -3.12 -0.58
N ASP A 108 18.82 -3.45 -1.50
CA ASP A 108 18.71 -4.63 -2.34
C ASP A 108 18.91 -5.94 -1.57
N LYS A 109 19.70 -5.94 -0.47
CA LYS A 109 19.80 -7.10 0.44
C LYS A 109 18.46 -7.47 1.07
N VAL A 110 17.66 -6.47 1.44
CA VAL A 110 16.36 -6.68 2.10
C VAL A 110 15.28 -7.03 1.08
N ARG A 111 15.32 -6.42 -0.09
CA ARG A 111 14.28 -6.54 -1.11
C ARG A 111 14.63 -7.58 -2.17
N TYR A 112 15.34 -7.17 -3.17
CA TYR A 112 15.94 -7.99 -4.22
C TYR A 112 16.89 -7.11 -5.06
N ARG A 113 17.85 -7.74 -5.69
CA ARG A 113 18.84 -7.04 -6.51
C ARG A 113 18.20 -6.19 -7.60
N GLY A 114 18.54 -4.91 -7.63
CA GLY A 114 18.06 -3.93 -8.60
C GLY A 114 16.75 -3.24 -8.19
N ASN A 115 16.13 -3.60 -7.06
CA ASN A 115 14.92 -2.93 -6.57
C ASN A 115 15.15 -1.43 -6.33
N TYR A 116 16.29 -1.06 -5.77
CA TYR A 116 16.62 0.34 -5.50
C TYR A 116 16.57 1.18 -6.78
N ARG A 117 17.35 0.82 -7.79
CA ARG A 117 17.40 1.55 -9.06
C ARG A 117 16.04 1.61 -9.76
N GLN A 118 15.32 0.51 -9.73
CA GLN A 118 13.97 0.42 -10.28
C GLN A 118 13.00 1.38 -9.59
N THR A 119 13.04 1.45 -8.26
CA THR A 119 12.17 2.35 -7.49
C THR A 119 12.53 3.82 -7.73
N ILE A 120 13.82 4.18 -7.73
CA ILE A 120 14.28 5.55 -8.05
C ILE A 120 13.85 5.96 -9.47
N PHE A 121 14.02 5.08 -10.45
CA PHE A 121 13.55 5.33 -11.82
C PHE A 121 12.02 5.53 -11.87
N ALA A 122 11.27 4.71 -11.15
CA ALA A 122 9.81 4.82 -11.09
C ALA A 122 9.36 6.16 -10.48
N LEU A 123 9.94 6.57 -9.34
CA LEU A 123 9.64 7.85 -8.69
C LEU A 123 9.93 9.04 -9.61
N LYS A 124 11.09 9.04 -10.26
CA LYS A 124 11.46 10.07 -11.26
C LYS A 124 10.46 10.12 -12.41
N THR A 125 10.03 8.95 -12.90
CA THR A 125 9.06 8.88 -13.99
C THR A 125 7.69 9.38 -13.54
N LEU A 126 7.20 8.99 -12.37
CA LEU A 126 5.94 9.47 -11.80
C LEU A 126 5.94 10.99 -11.65
N GLY A 127 7.02 11.58 -11.10
CA GLY A 127 7.15 13.04 -10.95
C GLY A 127 7.08 13.79 -12.28
N ARG A 128 7.66 13.25 -13.37
CA ARG A 128 7.56 13.84 -14.72
C ARG A 128 6.13 13.89 -15.28
N TYR A 129 5.28 12.98 -14.84
CA TYR A 129 3.86 12.95 -15.21
C TYR A 129 2.94 13.59 -14.16
N ASN A 130 3.51 14.32 -13.19
CA ASN A 130 2.80 14.99 -12.11
C ASN A 130 1.91 14.06 -11.26
N PHE A 131 2.32 12.83 -11.06
CA PHE A 131 1.72 11.96 -10.07
C PHE A 131 2.28 12.24 -8.68
N ASN A 132 1.41 12.24 -7.68
CA ASN A 132 1.81 12.24 -6.28
C ASN A 132 2.20 10.84 -5.85
N SER A 133 3.31 10.72 -5.14
CA SER A 133 3.80 9.44 -4.64
C SER A 133 4.30 9.53 -3.21
N VAL A 134 4.33 8.40 -2.53
CA VAL A 134 4.92 8.23 -1.21
C VAL A 134 5.99 7.16 -1.30
N LEU A 135 7.22 7.52 -0.93
CA LEU A 135 8.28 6.55 -0.70
C LEU A 135 8.15 6.00 0.72
N SER A 136 7.70 4.76 0.83
CA SER A 136 7.54 4.07 2.11
C SER A 136 8.82 3.34 2.48
N ILE A 137 9.47 3.79 3.55
CA ILE A 137 10.70 3.21 4.09
C ILE A 137 10.34 2.37 5.32
N GLN A 138 10.59 1.08 5.24
CA GLN A 138 10.56 0.23 6.42
C GLN A 138 11.96 0.22 7.04
N ASN A 139 12.09 0.84 8.20
CA ASN A 139 13.39 1.07 8.85
C ASN A 139 13.91 -0.20 9.55
N PHE A 140 14.33 -1.19 8.77
CA PHE A 140 14.88 -2.46 9.27
C PHE A 140 16.19 -2.30 10.05
N TYR A 141 16.95 -1.23 9.76
CA TYR A 141 18.28 -0.99 10.32
C TYR A 141 18.25 -0.11 11.56
N ASN A 142 17.06 0.29 12.03
CA ASN A 142 16.90 1.20 13.17
C ASN A 142 17.71 2.51 13.03
N LEU A 143 17.80 3.03 11.83
CA LEU A 143 18.49 4.29 11.54
C LEU A 143 17.72 5.47 12.13
N ASP A 144 18.43 6.54 12.38
CA ASP A 144 17.82 7.81 12.78
C ASP A 144 16.93 8.36 11.68
N LYS A 145 15.72 8.82 12.03
CA LYS A 145 14.75 9.36 11.07
C LYS A 145 15.26 10.60 10.34
N ALA A 146 16.00 11.47 11.03
CA ALA A 146 16.55 12.67 10.44
C ALA A 146 17.65 12.34 9.41
N GLU A 147 18.46 11.31 9.67
CA GLU A 147 19.44 10.79 8.72
C GLU A 147 18.74 10.26 7.46
N ILE A 148 17.71 9.42 7.61
CA ILE A 148 16.95 8.87 6.47
C ILE A 148 16.38 9.99 5.61
N LEU A 149 15.72 10.97 6.23
CA LEU A 149 15.12 12.11 5.53
C LEU A 149 16.17 12.95 4.80
N LYS A 150 17.31 13.21 5.44
CA LYS A 150 18.43 13.97 4.86
C LYS A 150 18.99 13.26 3.62
N GLU A 151 19.28 11.95 3.72
CA GLU A 151 19.86 11.20 2.61
C GLU A 151 18.89 11.03 1.44
N PHE A 152 17.61 10.74 1.69
CA PHE A 152 16.63 10.71 0.61
C PHE A 152 16.35 12.09 0.03
N GLY A 153 16.37 13.17 0.83
CA GLY A 153 16.28 14.53 0.33
C GLY A 153 17.40 14.87 -0.67
N ARG A 154 18.64 14.46 -0.35
CA ARG A 154 19.78 14.59 -1.27
C ARG A 154 19.57 13.79 -2.56
N ILE A 155 19.14 12.52 -2.44
CA ILE A 155 18.87 11.65 -3.60
C ILE A 155 17.76 12.25 -4.47
N PHE A 156 16.69 12.77 -3.89
CA PHE A 156 15.60 13.39 -4.64
C PHE A 156 16.07 14.61 -5.42
N GLN A 157 16.91 15.43 -4.81
CA GLN A 157 17.51 16.60 -5.49
C GLN A 157 18.43 16.16 -6.64
N GLU A 158 19.36 15.23 -6.39
CA GLU A 158 20.31 14.72 -7.39
C GLU A 158 19.62 14.03 -8.58
N GLN A 159 18.51 13.33 -8.32
CA GLN A 159 17.78 12.56 -9.32
C GLN A 159 16.60 13.32 -9.95
N ASP A 160 16.34 14.58 -9.55
CA ASP A 160 15.17 15.37 -9.98
C ASP A 160 13.83 14.62 -9.72
N ILE A 161 13.70 14.03 -8.53
CA ILE A 161 12.47 13.38 -8.09
C ILE A 161 11.55 14.44 -7.48
N LYS A 162 10.33 14.53 -8.01
CA LYS A 162 9.31 15.53 -7.63
C LYS A 162 8.04 14.84 -7.12
N ASN A 163 7.22 15.59 -6.40
CA ASN A 163 5.89 15.17 -5.93
C ASN A 163 5.95 13.85 -5.15
N THR A 164 7.00 13.66 -4.34
CA THR A 164 7.21 12.43 -3.56
C THR A 164 7.44 12.77 -2.10
N ASP A 165 6.55 12.28 -1.23
CA ASP A 165 6.71 12.33 0.21
C ASP A 165 7.44 11.10 0.73
N ILE A 166 8.03 11.19 1.92
CA ILE A 166 8.73 10.09 2.56
C ILE A 166 7.96 9.68 3.82
N GLN A 167 7.54 8.43 3.86
CA GLN A 167 6.95 7.82 5.04
C GLN A 167 7.90 6.79 5.63
N ILE A 168 8.34 6.99 6.86
CA ILE A 168 9.21 6.07 7.58
C ILE A 168 8.35 5.30 8.59
N SER A 169 8.32 3.99 8.46
CA SER A 169 7.70 3.10 9.42
C SER A 169 8.74 2.34 10.24
N LEU A 170 8.40 2.05 11.49
CA LEU A 170 9.21 1.14 12.29
C LEU A 170 9.29 -0.23 11.61
N SER A 171 10.44 -0.91 11.79
CA SER A 171 10.51 -2.33 11.49
C SER A 171 9.52 -3.06 12.41
N TYR A 172 8.68 -3.89 11.82
CA TYR A 172 7.94 -4.86 12.62
C TYR A 172 8.94 -5.94 13.03
N PRO A 173 9.04 -6.27 14.32
CA PRO A 173 9.87 -7.40 14.75
C PRO A 173 9.35 -8.67 14.07
N ASN A 174 10.24 -9.66 13.93
CA ASN A 174 9.83 -10.98 13.46
C ASN A 174 8.70 -11.48 14.33
N PHE A 175 7.67 -12.02 13.73
CA PHE A 175 6.46 -12.48 14.40
C PHE A 175 6.69 -13.60 15.41
N ASP A 176 7.85 -14.21 15.38
CA ASP A 176 8.31 -15.26 16.29
C ASP A 176 9.09 -14.70 17.49
N ASP A 177 9.19 -13.38 17.66
CA ASP A 177 9.87 -12.80 18.81
C ASP A 177 8.95 -12.83 20.04
N GLU A 178 9.23 -13.75 20.98
CA GLU A 178 8.46 -13.94 22.22
C GLU A 178 8.43 -12.69 23.12
N ASN A 179 9.31 -11.71 22.89
CA ASN A 179 9.35 -10.43 23.60
C ASN A 179 8.37 -9.38 23.08
N PHE A 180 7.48 -9.74 22.16
CA PHE A 180 6.48 -8.85 21.65
C PHE A 180 5.47 -8.50 22.74
N ALA A 181 5.52 -7.27 23.23
CA ALA A 181 4.57 -6.82 24.25
C ALA A 181 3.14 -6.88 23.69
N LYS A 182 2.31 -7.76 24.25
CA LYS A 182 0.87 -7.78 23.95
C LYS A 182 0.28 -6.40 24.23
N PRO A 183 -0.67 -5.93 23.44
CA PRO A 183 -1.32 -4.67 23.71
C PRO A 183 -1.96 -4.76 25.11
N ALA A 184 -1.60 -3.82 25.97
CA ALA A 184 -2.16 -3.74 27.32
C ALA A 184 -3.64 -3.37 27.32
N LYS A 185 -4.19 -2.97 26.17
CA LYS A 185 -5.57 -2.47 26.03
C LYS A 185 -6.12 -2.82 24.66
N LYS A 186 -7.37 -3.29 24.63
CA LYS A 186 -8.16 -3.43 23.40
C LYS A 186 -8.30 -2.08 22.72
N THR A 187 -8.02 -2.03 21.44
CA THR A 187 -8.12 -0.81 20.64
C THR A 187 -9.04 -1.06 19.45
N ASP A 188 -10.06 -0.24 19.29
CA ASP A 188 -10.91 -0.28 18.11
C ASP A 188 -10.12 0.24 16.91
N CYS A 189 -9.97 -0.61 15.89
CA CYS A 189 -9.29 -0.25 14.66
C CYS A 189 -10.30 0.16 13.59
N MET A 190 -10.26 1.44 13.21
CA MET A 190 -11.17 2.04 12.24
C MET A 190 -10.46 2.49 10.93
N TYR A 191 -9.18 2.20 10.77
CA TYR A 191 -8.38 2.75 9.66
C TYR A 191 -8.76 2.25 8.27
N GLY A 192 -9.32 1.09 8.16
CA GLY A 192 -9.70 0.54 6.86
C GLY A 192 -10.10 -0.91 6.94
N ARG A 193 -10.41 -1.45 5.78
CA ARG A 193 -10.73 -2.86 5.60
C ARG A 193 -10.06 -3.35 4.33
N ILE A 194 -9.66 -4.59 4.32
CA ILE A 194 -9.08 -5.21 3.14
C ILE A 194 -9.99 -6.30 2.60
N LEU A 195 -10.24 -6.26 1.31
CA LEU A 195 -10.92 -7.30 0.58
C LEU A 195 -9.88 -8.25 -0.03
N THR A 196 -10.09 -9.54 0.18
CA THR A 196 -9.34 -10.61 -0.49
C THR A 196 -10.31 -11.59 -1.17
N GLN A 197 -9.78 -12.56 -1.90
CA GLN A 197 -10.62 -13.63 -2.44
C GLN A 197 -11.37 -14.41 -1.35
N LYS A 198 -10.82 -14.47 -0.13
CA LYS A 198 -11.38 -15.25 0.99
C LYS A 198 -12.36 -14.46 1.87
N GLY A 199 -12.46 -13.15 1.74
CA GLY A 199 -13.37 -12.33 2.55
C GLY A 199 -12.82 -10.94 2.86
N VAL A 200 -13.44 -10.28 3.85
CA VAL A 200 -13.08 -8.97 4.36
C VAL A 200 -12.32 -9.13 5.67
N TYR A 201 -11.21 -8.39 5.79
CA TYR A 201 -10.33 -8.43 6.96
C TYR A 201 -10.11 -7.02 7.51
N ALA A 202 -9.75 -6.96 8.79
CA ALA A 202 -9.57 -5.70 9.51
C ALA A 202 -8.44 -4.83 8.95
N CYS A 203 -7.34 -5.44 8.52
CA CYS A 203 -6.22 -4.72 7.92
C CYS A 203 -5.37 -5.66 7.03
N PRO A 204 -4.48 -5.10 6.19
CA PRO A 204 -3.59 -5.90 5.35
C PRO A 204 -2.67 -6.87 6.10
N PHE A 205 -2.26 -6.54 7.33
CA PHE A 205 -1.43 -7.43 8.15
C PHE A 205 -2.15 -8.70 8.58
N LEU A 206 -3.47 -8.62 8.67
CA LEU A 206 -4.33 -9.74 9.05
C LEU A 206 -5.09 -10.31 7.84
N ALA A 207 -4.67 -9.96 6.62
CA ALA A 207 -5.26 -10.49 5.40
C ALA A 207 -5.10 -12.01 5.34
N ASN A 208 -6.21 -12.73 5.15
CA ASN A 208 -6.29 -14.18 5.15
C ASN A 208 -5.96 -14.87 6.50
N ASP A 209 -5.76 -14.11 7.57
CA ASP A 209 -5.66 -14.62 8.94
C ASP A 209 -7.06 -14.61 9.58
N TYR A 210 -7.46 -15.74 10.18
CA TYR A 210 -8.79 -15.88 10.82
C TYR A 210 -9.02 -14.82 11.93
N ARG A 211 -7.96 -14.40 12.62
CA ARG A 211 -8.01 -13.41 13.70
C ARG A 211 -8.42 -12.01 13.21
N GLY A 212 -8.14 -11.71 11.96
CA GLY A 212 -8.47 -10.44 11.33
C GLY A 212 -9.75 -10.46 10.49
N ARG A 213 -10.40 -11.63 10.35
CA ARG A 213 -11.59 -11.73 9.49
C ARG A 213 -12.77 -11.03 10.12
N VAL A 214 -13.38 -10.11 9.38
CA VAL A 214 -14.54 -9.31 9.83
C VAL A 214 -15.80 -9.58 9.02
N GLY A 215 -15.71 -10.31 7.91
CA GLY A 215 -16.88 -10.69 7.10
C GLY A 215 -16.51 -11.52 5.89
N SER A 216 -17.50 -12.04 5.19
CA SER A 216 -17.33 -12.74 3.90
C SER A 216 -17.38 -11.75 2.73
N SER A 217 -18.14 -10.68 2.87
CA SER A 217 -18.30 -9.57 1.93
C SER A 217 -18.47 -8.25 2.66
N PHE A 218 -18.57 -7.14 1.94
CA PHE A 218 -18.90 -5.84 2.53
C PHE A 218 -20.40 -5.69 2.83
N ALA A 219 -21.24 -6.61 2.39
CA ALA A 219 -22.65 -6.64 2.79
C ALA A 219 -22.86 -7.14 4.24
N ASP A 220 -21.93 -7.96 4.75
CA ASP A 220 -22.03 -8.64 6.04
C ASP A 220 -20.88 -8.38 7.02
N TYR A 221 -19.98 -7.41 6.72
CA TYR A 221 -18.78 -7.21 7.53
C TYR A 221 -19.04 -6.41 8.81
N SER A 222 -18.27 -6.71 9.86
CA SER A 222 -18.23 -5.89 11.06
C SER A 222 -17.44 -4.59 10.81
N LYS A 223 -18.08 -3.44 11.11
CA LYS A 223 -17.43 -2.12 11.05
C LYS A 223 -16.46 -1.90 12.21
N THR A 224 -16.64 -2.59 13.31
CA THR A 224 -15.75 -2.53 14.47
C THR A 224 -14.83 -3.75 14.49
N PHE A 225 -13.59 -3.52 14.85
CA PHE A 225 -12.60 -4.57 15.04
C PHE A 225 -11.77 -4.28 16.28
N CYS A 226 -11.85 -5.18 17.25
CA CYS A 226 -11.06 -5.08 18.45
C CYS A 226 -9.67 -5.67 18.23
N ALA A 227 -8.68 -4.81 18.26
CA ALA A 227 -7.30 -5.15 18.00
C ALA A 227 -6.65 -5.80 19.24
N GLU A 228 -6.46 -7.11 19.21
CA GLU A 228 -5.82 -7.89 20.30
C GLU A 228 -4.57 -8.64 19.84
N THR A 229 -4.08 -8.35 18.63
CA THR A 229 -2.91 -9.06 18.07
C THR A 229 -1.62 -8.30 18.35
N ASP A 230 -0.50 -9.03 18.36
CA ASP A 230 0.84 -8.46 18.55
C ASP A 230 1.17 -7.42 17.45
N PHE A 231 0.63 -7.58 16.25
CA PHE A 231 0.68 -6.59 15.17
C PHE A 231 0.05 -5.25 15.55
N CYS A 232 -1.07 -5.30 16.24
CA CYS A 232 -1.79 -4.11 16.67
C CYS A 232 -1.00 -3.32 17.71
N ALA A 233 -0.24 -4.00 18.57
CA ALA A 233 0.66 -3.37 19.53
C ALA A 233 1.76 -2.55 18.85
N THR A 234 2.34 -3.07 17.77
CA THR A 234 3.34 -2.33 16.99
C THR A 234 2.69 -1.22 16.17
N CYS A 235 1.55 -1.48 15.55
CA CYS A 235 0.80 -0.48 14.81
C CYS A 235 0.42 0.72 15.68
N SER A 236 0.00 0.49 16.93
CA SER A 236 -0.38 1.56 17.86
C SER A 236 0.78 2.42 18.34
N LYS A 237 2.02 1.92 18.25
CA LYS A 237 3.25 2.68 18.56
C LYS A 237 3.73 3.54 17.38
N ASN A 238 3.24 3.27 16.18
CA ASN A 238 3.46 4.12 15.01
C ASN A 238 2.36 5.18 14.98
N ASP A 239 2.71 6.46 14.94
CA ASP A 239 1.79 7.60 14.91
C ASP A 239 0.92 7.62 13.65
N GLY A 240 0.36 6.53 13.27
CA GLY A 240 -0.50 6.39 12.12
C GLY A 240 -0.48 4.99 11.51
N CYS A 241 -1.53 4.68 10.80
CA CYS A 241 -1.60 3.46 10.03
C CYS A 241 -0.54 3.47 8.92
N MET A 242 0.22 2.39 8.75
CA MET A 242 1.17 2.22 7.63
C MET A 242 0.54 2.43 6.24
N PHE A 243 -0.77 2.53 6.18
CA PHE A 243 -1.56 2.74 4.97
C PHE A 243 -2.14 4.16 4.88
N SER A 244 -1.88 5.06 5.84
CA SER A 244 -2.23 6.47 5.64
C SER A 244 -1.36 7.05 4.53
N ILE A 245 -1.98 7.73 3.60
CA ILE A 245 -1.34 8.76 2.80
C ILE A 245 -1.30 9.94 3.77
N GLY A 246 -0.11 10.36 4.20
CA GLY A 246 0.08 11.39 5.22
C GLY A 246 -0.74 12.63 5.00
#